data_debc042ee408d32994febb984c8d732b
#
_entry.id   debc042ee408d32994febb984c8d732b
#
_cell.length_a   1.000
_cell.length_b   1.000
_cell.length_c   1.000
_cell.angle_alpha   90.00
_cell.angle_beta   90.00
_cell.angle_gamma   90.00
#
_symmetry.space_group_name_H-M   'P 1'
#
loop_
_entity.id
_entity.type
_entity.pdbx_description
1 polymer ?
#
loop_
_entity_poly.entity_id
_entity_poly.type
_entity_poly.pdbx_seq_one_letter_code
_entity_poly.pdbx_strand_id
1 'polypeptide(L)'
;MEQVNVAIADDNERILDLLEEIINMDKELHVVGKAKNGEEMCQIIRNKQPDVVLLDLIMPKMDGLTVMEKINQDKNVQKRPDFIVVTAVGQERITEDAF
;
A
#
# COMPACT_ATOMS: atom_id res chain seq x y z
N MET A 1 21.21 0.44 -12.43
CA MET A 1 20.45 -0.47 -11.58
C MET A 1 19.00 -0.07 -11.54
N GLU A 2 18.15 -1.05 -11.64
CA GLU A 2 16.72 -0.79 -11.62
C GLU A 2 16.26 -0.47 -10.21
N GLN A 3 15.44 0.54 -10.11
CA GLN A 3 14.77 0.86 -8.86
C GLN A 3 13.53 0.00 -8.69
N VAL A 4 13.21 -0.33 -7.45
CA VAL A 4 11.94 -0.96 -7.11
C VAL A 4 10.93 0.15 -6.86
N ASN A 5 9.84 0.14 -7.60
CA ASN A 5 8.79 1.15 -7.48
C ASN A 5 7.79 0.70 -6.44
N VAL A 6 7.55 1.55 -5.45
CA VAL A 6 6.71 1.25 -4.30
C VAL A 6 5.54 2.22 -4.25
N ALA A 7 4.35 1.70 -4.04
CA ALA A 7 3.18 2.50 -3.72
C ALA A 7 2.77 2.21 -2.29
N ILE A 8 2.29 3.23 -1.58
CA ILE A 8 1.92 3.09 -0.18
C ILE A 8 0.49 3.59 0.03
N ALA A 9 -0.25 2.88 0.87
CA ALA A 9 -1.64 3.23 1.17
C ALA A 9 -1.89 3.19 2.66
N ASP A 10 -2.37 4.30 3.19
CA ASP A 10 -2.73 4.46 4.60
C ASP A 10 -3.61 5.70 4.70
N ASP A 11 -4.67 5.66 5.49
CA ASP A 11 -5.55 6.81 5.65
C ASP A 11 -4.93 7.93 6.49
N ASN A 12 -3.84 7.67 7.16
CA ASN A 12 -3.12 8.65 7.97
C ASN A 12 -1.99 9.30 7.18
N GLU A 13 -2.14 10.58 6.87
CA GLU A 13 -1.14 11.32 6.10
C GLU A 13 0.25 11.33 6.72
N ARG A 14 0.32 11.39 8.04
CA ARG A 14 1.61 11.40 8.74
C ARG A 14 2.35 10.08 8.52
N ILE A 15 1.63 8.99 8.52
CA ILE A 15 2.22 7.68 8.27
C ILE A 15 2.70 7.58 6.83
N LEU A 16 1.90 8.07 5.89
CA LEU A 16 2.32 8.11 4.48
C LEU A 16 3.60 8.89 4.29
N ASP A 17 3.66 10.08 4.90
CA ASP A 17 4.84 10.92 4.76
C ASP A 17 6.08 10.29 5.40
N LEU A 18 5.90 9.66 6.55
CA LEU A 18 7.00 8.99 7.24
C LEU A 18 7.50 7.79 6.44
N LEU A 19 6.58 6.98 5.92
CA LEU A 19 6.96 5.84 5.10
C LEU A 19 7.69 6.28 3.83
N GLU A 20 7.22 7.36 3.21
CA GLU A 20 7.88 7.89 2.03
C GLU A 20 9.32 8.31 2.34
N GLU A 21 9.53 9.01 3.46
CA GLU A 21 10.87 9.39 3.87
C GLU A 21 11.77 8.19 4.08
N ILE A 22 11.26 7.20 4.80
CA ILE A 22 12.05 6.00 5.11
C ILE A 22 12.40 5.23 3.84
N ILE A 23 11.43 5.05 2.98
CA ILE A 23 11.63 4.30 1.74
C ILE A 23 12.63 5.03 0.84
N ASN A 24 12.49 6.35 0.73
CA ASN A 24 13.37 7.13 -0.15
C ASN A 24 14.80 7.27 0.38
N MET A 25 15.07 6.86 1.61
CA MET A 25 16.44 6.78 2.10
C MET A 25 17.24 5.70 1.40
N ASP A 26 16.58 4.71 0.84
CA ASP A 26 17.22 3.66 0.07
C ASP A 26 17.18 4.01 -1.41
N LYS A 27 18.33 4.11 -2.03
CA LYS A 27 18.43 4.52 -3.44
C LYS A 27 17.82 3.52 -4.40
N GLU A 28 17.64 2.28 -3.97
CA GLU A 28 17.05 1.24 -4.80
C GLU A 28 15.52 1.25 -4.77
N LEU A 29 14.94 2.01 -3.85
CA LEU A 29 13.50 2.11 -3.69
C LEU A 29 13.02 3.50 -4.10
N HIS A 30 11.86 3.54 -4.73
CA HIS A 30 11.27 4.80 -5.17
C HIS A 30 9.76 4.77 -4.95
N VAL A 31 9.24 5.75 -4.22
CA VAL A 31 7.78 5.86 -4.00
C VAL A 31 7.15 6.50 -5.23
N VAL A 32 6.29 5.76 -5.90
CA VAL A 32 5.62 6.25 -7.11
C VAL A 32 4.20 6.73 -6.85
N GLY A 33 3.66 6.45 -5.68
CA GLY A 33 2.32 6.93 -5.35
C GLY A 33 1.97 6.71 -3.89
N LYS A 34 1.13 7.60 -3.37
CA LYS A 34 0.59 7.53 -2.02
C LYS A 34 -0.93 7.60 -2.13
N ALA A 35 -1.62 6.73 -1.42
CA ALA A 35 -3.08 6.69 -1.43
C ALA A 35 -3.62 6.74 -0.01
N LYS A 36 -4.74 7.42 0.18
CA LYS A 36 -5.42 7.52 1.46
C LYS A 36 -6.58 6.55 1.58
N ASN A 37 -6.94 5.91 0.50
CA ASN A 37 -8.01 4.92 0.48
C ASN A 37 -7.76 3.93 -0.65
N GLY A 38 -8.56 2.86 -0.65
CA GLY A 38 -8.37 1.79 -1.60
C GLY A 38 -8.67 2.16 -3.04
N GLU A 39 -9.61 3.09 -3.27
CA GLU A 39 -9.92 3.53 -4.62
C GLU A 39 -8.72 4.21 -5.27
N GLU A 40 -8.08 5.11 -4.51
CA GLU A 40 -6.88 5.77 -4.99
C GLU A 40 -5.76 4.77 -5.26
N MET A 41 -5.62 3.77 -4.39
CA MET A 41 -4.59 2.76 -4.57
C MET A 41 -4.82 1.95 -5.84
N CYS A 42 -6.06 1.57 -6.13
CA CYS A 42 -6.36 0.85 -7.35
C CYS A 42 -5.97 1.66 -8.59
N GLN A 43 -6.23 2.97 -8.57
CA GLN A 43 -5.85 3.84 -9.68
C GLN A 43 -4.32 3.90 -9.84
N ILE A 44 -3.61 4.00 -8.73
CA ILE A 44 -2.15 4.04 -8.75
C ILE A 44 -1.59 2.73 -9.31
N ILE A 45 -2.13 1.61 -8.90
CA ILE A 45 -1.69 0.31 -9.40
C ILE A 45 -1.87 0.21 -10.92
N ARG A 46 -3.02 0.65 -11.42
CA ARG A 46 -3.28 0.61 -12.86
C ARG A 46 -2.38 1.55 -13.65
N ASN A 47 -2.16 2.75 -13.13
CA ASN A 47 -1.48 3.80 -13.87
C ASN A 47 0.03 3.79 -13.70
N LYS A 48 0.51 3.44 -12.52
CA LYS A 48 1.94 3.51 -12.20
C LYS A 48 2.62 2.15 -12.21
N GLN A 49 1.86 1.08 -12.14
CA GLN A 49 2.36 -0.29 -12.16
C GLN A 49 3.53 -0.51 -11.19
N PRO A 50 3.31 -0.26 -9.89
CA PRO A 50 4.38 -0.44 -8.90
C PRO A 50 4.79 -1.90 -8.77
N ASP A 51 6.01 -2.12 -8.31
CA ASP A 51 6.50 -3.46 -8.04
C ASP A 51 5.97 -3.99 -6.71
N VAL A 52 5.87 -3.10 -5.73
CA VAL A 52 5.45 -3.45 -4.37
C VAL A 52 4.43 -2.44 -3.88
N VAL A 53 3.42 -2.92 -3.18
CA VAL A 53 2.41 -2.08 -2.53
C VAL A 53 2.43 -2.35 -1.03
N LEU A 54 2.69 -1.32 -0.24
CA LEU A 54 2.50 -1.36 1.21
C LEU A 54 1.07 -0.93 1.50
N LEU A 55 0.32 -1.80 2.14
CA LEU A 55 -1.13 -1.66 2.20
C LEU A 55 -1.64 -1.78 3.62
N ASP A 56 -2.30 -0.73 4.10
CA ASP A 56 -3.05 -0.79 5.35
C ASP A 56 -4.37 -1.52 5.07
N LEU A 57 -4.72 -2.48 5.91
CA LEU A 57 -5.97 -3.21 5.74
C LEU A 57 -7.19 -2.36 6.10
N ILE A 58 -7.03 -1.43 7.05
CA ILE A 58 -8.16 -0.64 7.55
C ILE A 58 -8.11 0.75 6.94
N MET A 59 -8.88 0.96 5.89
CA MET A 59 -8.98 2.24 5.22
C MET A 59 -10.44 2.54 4.89
N PRO A 60 -10.82 3.84 4.82
CA PRO A 60 -12.16 4.20 4.39
C PRO A 60 -12.40 3.85 2.93
N LYS A 61 -13.65 3.79 2.55
CA LYS A 61 -14.16 3.51 1.20
C LYS A 61 -13.87 2.10 0.74
N MET A 62 -12.62 1.72 0.65
CA MET A 62 -12.24 0.40 0.18
C MET A 62 -11.05 -0.07 0.98
N ASP A 63 -11.21 -1.14 1.75
CA ASP A 63 -10.15 -1.67 2.59
C ASP A 63 -9.09 -2.42 1.78
N GLY A 64 -8.00 -2.79 2.45
CA GLY A 64 -6.88 -3.43 1.79
C GLY A 64 -7.20 -4.78 1.18
N LEU A 65 -8.03 -5.58 1.84
CA LEU A 65 -8.41 -6.88 1.28
C LEU A 65 -9.18 -6.71 -0.02
N THR A 66 -10.08 -5.74 -0.06
CA THR A 66 -10.85 -5.45 -1.26
C THR A 66 -9.95 -4.97 -2.40
N VAL A 67 -8.94 -4.16 -2.09
CA VAL A 67 -7.96 -3.74 -3.09
C VAL A 67 -7.28 -4.95 -3.71
N MET A 68 -6.81 -5.88 -2.87
CA MET A 68 -6.12 -7.06 -3.38
C MET A 68 -7.03 -7.91 -4.26
N GLU A 69 -8.28 -8.09 -3.84
CA GLU A 69 -9.26 -8.85 -4.63
C GLU A 69 -9.52 -8.19 -5.98
N LYS A 70 -9.75 -6.89 -5.98
CA LYS A 70 -10.05 -6.16 -7.22
C LYS A 70 -8.89 -6.21 -8.19
N ILE A 71 -7.68 -6.05 -7.70
CA ILE A 71 -6.50 -6.08 -8.57
C ILE A 71 -6.28 -7.48 -9.13
N ASN A 72 -6.49 -8.52 -8.33
CA ASN A 72 -6.35 -9.90 -8.80
C ASN A 72 -7.37 -10.26 -9.87
N GLN A 73 -8.55 -9.67 -9.82
CA GLN A 73 -9.63 -9.94 -10.76
C GLN A 73 -9.63 -9.01 -11.97
N ASP A 74 -8.87 -7.93 -11.92
CA ASP A 74 -8.88 -6.92 -12.96
C ASP A 74 -8.02 -7.35 -14.15
N LYS A 75 -8.67 -7.61 -15.26
CA LYS A 75 -7.99 -8.06 -16.49
C LYS A 75 -7.17 -6.95 -17.13
N ASN A 76 -7.45 -5.70 -16.78
CA ASN A 76 -6.74 -4.56 -17.33
C ASN A 76 -5.43 -4.26 -16.60
N VAL A 77 -5.22 -4.88 -15.45
CA VAL A 77 -3.96 -4.75 -14.72
C VAL A 77 -2.91 -5.63 -15.37
N GLN A 78 -1.95 -5.01 -16.02
CA GLN A 78 -0.91 -5.74 -16.75
C GLN A 78 0.18 -6.27 -15.83
N LYS A 79 0.45 -5.54 -14.76
CA LYS A 79 1.47 -5.92 -13.80
C LYS A 79 0.87 -5.96 -12.41
N ARG A 80 0.87 -7.13 -11.79
CA ARG A 80 0.38 -7.30 -10.42
C ARG A 80 1.51 -7.10 -9.44
N PRO A 81 1.35 -6.16 -8.50
CA PRO A 81 2.39 -5.91 -7.50
C PRO A 81 2.40 -6.98 -6.42
N ASP A 82 3.50 -7.06 -5.71
CA ASP A 82 3.55 -7.79 -4.46
C ASP A 82 2.97 -6.91 -3.37
N PHE A 83 2.08 -7.47 -2.56
CA PHE A 83 1.44 -6.74 -1.48
C PHE A 83 2.11 -7.05 -0.15
N ILE A 84 2.45 -6.01 0.59
CA ILE A 84 2.92 -6.12 1.96
C ILE A 84 1.91 -5.41 2.84
N VAL A 85 1.31 -6.15 3.77
CA VAL A 85 0.26 -5.64 4.62
C VAL A 85 0.87 -5.04 5.89
N VAL A 86 0.45 -3.81 6.21
CA VAL A 86 0.89 -3.09 7.39
C VAL A 86 -0.34 -2.76 8.23
N THR A 87 -0.44 -3.31 9.44
CA THR A 87 -1.61 -3.13 10.29
C THR A 87 -1.22 -2.77 11.72
N ALA A 88 -0.46 -1.71 11.89
CA ALA A 88 0.08 -1.35 13.19
C ALA A 88 -0.99 -1.15 14.25
N VAL A 89 -2.07 -0.45 13.92
CA VAL A 89 -3.15 -0.18 14.88
C VAL A 89 -3.88 -1.45 15.26
N GLY A 90 -4.12 -2.32 14.29
CA GLY A 90 -4.77 -3.59 14.56
C GLY A 90 -3.95 -4.49 15.46
N GLN A 91 -2.64 -4.45 15.31
CA GLN A 91 -1.76 -5.26 16.13
C GLN A 91 -1.83 -4.89 17.61
N GLU A 92 -1.91 -3.61 17.93
CA GLU A 92 -2.03 -3.18 19.30
C GLU A 92 -3.30 -3.73 19.96
N ARG A 93 -4.42 -3.67 19.25
CA ARG A 93 -5.67 -4.18 19.76
C ARG A 93 -5.65 -5.68 19.96
N ILE A 94 -5.09 -6.39 19.02
CA ILE A 94 -5.00 -7.83 19.11
C ILE A 94 -4.15 -8.24 20.31
N THR A 95 -3.05 -7.51 20.52
CA THR A 95 -2.17 -7.79 21.64
C THR A 95 -2.88 -7.56 22.98
N GLU A 96 -3.63 -6.47 23.10
CA GLU A 96 -4.37 -6.17 24.30
C GLU A 96 -5.46 -7.20 24.56
N ASP A 97 -6.17 -7.60 23.54
CA ASP A 97 -7.27 -8.55 23.68
C ASP A 97 -6.78 -9.96 23.96
N ALA A 98 -5.57 -10.29 23.56
CA ALA A 98 -5.00 -11.60 23.78
C ALA A 98 -4.52 -11.81 25.21
N PHE A 99 -4.33 -10.76 25.96
CA PHE A 99 -3.83 -10.79 27.30
C PHE A 99 -4.81 -10.16 28.29
#